data_6e8e3d9bb6bb6c3a3bc9c4a8851136a6
#
_entry.id   6e8e3d9bb6bb6c3a3bc9c4a8851136a6
#
_cell.length_a   1.000
_cell.length_b   1.000
_cell.length_c   1.000
_cell.angle_alpha   90.00
_cell.angle_beta   90.00
_cell.angle_gamma   90.00
#
_symmetry.space_group_name_H-M   'P 1'
#
loop_
_entity.id
_entity.type
_entity.pdbx_description
1 polymer ?
#
loop_
_entity_poly.entity_id
_entity_poly.type
_entity_poly.pdbx_seq_one_letter_code
_entity_poly.pdbx_strand_id
1 'polypeptide(L)'
;METMNIHLNKNDTEEFKYQEFYLLKDNNIYKILLMKNISKISISSGNYSCNYNSKGISSLFINKFSSLNEAYNFLIDLFEDNNVKINNKIKYKEITLNFTLNNEKSVEIKLKYEENYQNNFIDANIKELKNEIKRLKEKNNKLEEEIKKIKQNNNSNSNLKPPANIKLLYSIEEKAYADYGLDNTFVAFNSFNNILYLVYSTRKKSIICYDIKNKTLISEMKNCHLGYITSLRHFADKIKKIDIIMSISNEENNIKLWNIQNMTCMLNLINVNRDGFLYSACFLSYNYENFIATSNYDEFGHSEHLKIFNFKGQKIKEIKKSNEPTFIVECYFDNIFSCQNYIITGNLNYIKSYNYEKNELYHKYFDGSINGYHYSIIIHNHNSVIKLMESCEDGNVRIWHFHGGLLLMRIKVSKENINGLSLYNDKYIFVASDEQNIKLVDLEEESIIKDFYAHSNEVLNLKIIYHPKYGNILISQAYEEDQIKIWSIDN
;
A
#
# COMPACT_ATOMS: atom_id res chain seq x y z
N MET A 1 -5.87 -38.99 22.58
CA MET A 1 -6.83 -38.27 21.72
C MET A 1 -6.37 -36.84 21.71
N GLU A 2 -5.74 -36.42 20.64
CA GLU A 2 -5.29 -35.06 20.52
C GLU A 2 -6.31 -34.29 19.69
N THR A 3 -6.85 -33.20 20.25
CA THR A 3 -7.64 -32.24 19.54
C THR A 3 -6.70 -31.17 19.00
N MET A 4 -6.70 -30.97 17.71
CA MET A 4 -5.91 -29.95 17.04
C MET A 4 -6.81 -28.73 16.85
N ASN A 5 -6.64 -27.70 17.68
CA ASN A 5 -7.32 -26.41 17.50
C ASN A 5 -6.56 -25.57 16.46
N ILE A 6 -7.16 -25.39 15.30
CA ILE A 6 -6.66 -24.44 14.30
C ILE A 6 -7.59 -23.24 14.30
N HIS A 7 -7.10 -22.12 14.83
CA HIS A 7 -7.79 -20.83 14.72
C HIS A 7 -7.62 -20.26 13.30
N LEU A 8 -8.68 -20.24 12.54
CA LEU A 8 -8.73 -19.53 11.26
C LEU A 8 -9.97 -18.63 11.20
N ASN A 9 -9.69 -17.33 11.08
CA ASN A 9 -10.57 -16.22 10.71
C ASN A 9 -11.67 -15.78 11.68
N LYS A 10 -11.39 -14.70 12.40
CA LYS A 10 -12.39 -13.85 13.03
C LYS A 10 -12.87 -12.79 12.02
N ASN A 11 -14.06 -12.96 11.48
CA ASN A 11 -14.83 -11.84 10.92
C ASN A 11 -15.80 -11.36 12.01
N ASP A 12 -15.38 -10.34 12.77
CA ASP A 12 -16.17 -9.76 13.85
C ASP A 12 -16.95 -8.55 13.33
N THR A 13 -18.17 -8.78 12.84
CA THR A 13 -19.24 -7.79 12.96
C THR A 13 -20.10 -8.17 14.17
N GLU A 14 -20.60 -7.21 14.96
CA GLU A 14 -21.43 -7.51 16.13
C GLU A 14 -22.69 -8.35 15.82
N GLU A 15 -23.08 -8.39 14.55
CA GLU A 15 -24.30 -9.06 14.06
C GLU A 15 -24.11 -10.52 13.70
N PHE A 16 -22.89 -10.95 13.33
CA PHE A 16 -22.61 -12.32 12.92
C PHE A 16 -21.22 -12.78 13.38
N LYS A 17 -21.16 -13.91 14.08
CA LYS A 17 -19.91 -14.56 14.52
C LYS A 17 -19.91 -16.01 14.15
N TYR A 18 -18.75 -16.54 13.76
CA TYR A 18 -18.58 -17.97 13.60
C TYR A 18 -17.20 -18.42 14.06
N GLN A 19 -17.10 -19.71 14.45
CA GLN A 19 -15.87 -20.38 14.82
C GLN A 19 -15.89 -21.83 14.36
N GLU A 20 -14.74 -22.32 13.93
CA GLU A 20 -14.56 -23.66 13.44
C GLU A 20 -13.78 -24.50 14.44
N PHE A 21 -14.26 -25.71 14.71
CA PHE A 21 -13.60 -26.69 15.56
C PHE A 21 -13.43 -27.98 14.79
N TYR A 22 -12.37 -28.71 15.09
CA TYR A 22 -12.06 -29.96 14.44
C TYR A 22 -11.95 -31.06 15.51
N LEU A 23 -12.81 -32.06 15.43
CA LEU A 23 -12.85 -33.19 16.34
C LEU A 23 -12.38 -34.45 15.61
N LEU A 24 -11.44 -35.19 16.19
CA LEU A 24 -10.94 -36.46 15.66
C LEU A 24 -11.66 -37.63 16.29
N LYS A 25 -12.22 -38.55 15.46
CA LYS A 25 -12.79 -39.82 15.89
C LYS A 25 -12.58 -40.87 14.82
N ASP A 26 -12.09 -42.05 15.22
CA ASP A 26 -11.91 -43.21 14.35
C ASP A 26 -11.17 -42.88 13.05
N ASN A 27 -10.07 -42.10 13.14
CA ASN A 27 -9.26 -41.57 12.03
C ASN A 27 -10.02 -40.62 11.07
N ASN A 28 -11.22 -40.21 11.41
CA ASN A 28 -11.97 -39.18 10.66
C ASN A 28 -11.93 -37.85 11.38
N ILE A 29 -11.74 -36.79 10.62
CA ILE A 29 -11.79 -35.40 11.13
C ILE A 29 -13.19 -34.84 10.86
N TYR A 30 -13.88 -34.44 11.92
CA TYR A 30 -15.18 -33.77 11.83
C TYR A 30 -15.00 -32.26 12.05
N LYS A 31 -15.31 -31.52 11.03
CA LYS A 31 -15.36 -30.04 11.12
C LYS A 31 -16.70 -29.63 11.72
N ILE A 32 -16.67 -29.01 12.88
CA ILE A 32 -17.85 -28.43 13.55
C ILE A 32 -17.82 -26.94 13.35
N LEU A 33 -18.90 -26.37 12.87
CA LEU A 33 -19.07 -24.95 12.67
C LEU A 33 -20.08 -24.44 13.70
N LEU A 34 -19.61 -23.58 14.61
CA LEU A 34 -20.43 -22.86 15.55
C LEU A 34 -20.68 -21.45 15.02
N MET A 35 -21.93 -21.10 14.78
CA MET A 35 -22.33 -19.82 14.22
C MET A 35 -23.33 -19.13 15.13
N LYS A 36 -23.22 -17.82 15.26
CA LYS A 36 -24.19 -16.97 15.96
C LYS A 36 -24.65 -15.86 15.03
N ASN A 37 -25.94 -15.63 14.95
CA ASN A 37 -26.53 -14.41 14.37
C ASN A 37 -27.39 -13.69 15.42
N ILE A 38 -28.12 -12.65 15.02
CA ILE A 38 -28.96 -11.83 15.91
C ILE A 38 -30.01 -12.66 16.68
N SER A 39 -30.52 -13.74 16.11
CA SER A 39 -31.66 -14.48 16.65
C SER A 39 -31.33 -15.86 17.20
N LYS A 40 -30.24 -16.50 16.78
CA LYS A 40 -29.94 -17.91 17.11
C LYS A 40 -28.46 -18.25 17.06
N ILE A 41 -28.11 -19.35 17.72
CA ILE A 41 -26.84 -20.06 17.59
C ILE A 41 -27.08 -21.31 16.77
N SER A 42 -26.25 -21.54 15.76
CA SER A 42 -26.28 -22.71 14.88
C SER A 42 -25.03 -23.54 15.09
N ILE A 43 -25.18 -24.84 15.23
CA ILE A 43 -24.10 -25.81 15.31
C ILE A 43 -24.28 -26.77 14.13
N SER A 44 -23.23 -26.94 13.33
CA SER A 44 -23.30 -27.79 12.14
C SER A 44 -22.01 -28.57 11.89
N SER A 45 -22.14 -29.69 11.18
CA SER A 45 -21.05 -30.50 10.67
C SER A 45 -21.47 -31.09 9.34
N GLY A 46 -20.95 -30.56 8.22
CA GLY A 46 -21.43 -30.89 6.88
C GLY A 46 -22.93 -30.59 6.73
N ASN A 47 -23.71 -31.60 6.36
CA ASN A 47 -25.18 -31.50 6.19
C ASN A 47 -25.99 -31.71 7.49
N TYR A 48 -25.32 -31.82 8.62
CA TYR A 48 -25.98 -31.99 9.92
C TYR A 48 -26.00 -30.68 10.69
N SER A 49 -27.15 -30.30 11.23
CA SER A 49 -27.27 -29.05 11.96
C SER A 49 -28.32 -29.09 13.07
N CYS A 50 -28.20 -28.15 13.99
CA CYS A 50 -29.23 -27.75 14.94
C CYS A 50 -29.14 -26.24 15.22
N ASN A 51 -30.24 -25.65 15.66
CA ASN A 51 -30.32 -24.24 15.94
C ASN A 51 -30.96 -24.00 17.31
N TYR A 52 -30.39 -23.08 18.11
CA TYR A 52 -30.87 -22.75 19.44
C TYR A 52 -30.90 -21.24 19.64
N ASN A 53 -31.89 -20.75 20.35
CA ASN A 53 -31.86 -19.43 20.99
C ASN A 53 -31.23 -19.53 22.39
N SER A 54 -31.04 -18.40 23.09
CA SER A 54 -30.41 -18.37 24.42
C SER A 54 -31.17 -19.25 25.44
N LYS A 55 -32.51 -19.30 25.40
CA LYS A 55 -33.33 -20.13 26.26
C LYS A 55 -33.15 -21.62 25.99
N GLY A 56 -33.00 -21.99 24.70
CA GLY A 56 -32.73 -23.38 24.27
C GLY A 56 -31.37 -23.88 24.78
N ILE A 57 -30.31 -23.09 24.66
CA ILE A 57 -29.00 -23.42 25.22
C ILE A 57 -29.07 -23.48 26.75
N SER A 58 -29.73 -22.49 27.42
CA SER A 58 -29.90 -22.50 28.87
C SER A 58 -30.60 -23.75 29.38
N SER A 59 -31.61 -24.25 28.68
CA SER A 59 -32.32 -25.48 29.08
C SER A 59 -31.46 -26.74 28.92
N LEU A 60 -30.60 -26.79 27.90
CA LEU A 60 -29.73 -27.94 27.70
C LEU A 60 -28.64 -28.06 28.76
N PHE A 61 -28.00 -26.94 29.10
CA PHE A 61 -26.86 -26.94 30.02
C PHE A 61 -27.24 -26.60 31.47
N ILE A 62 -28.55 -26.37 31.76
CA ILE A 62 -29.07 -25.97 33.08
C ILE A 62 -28.45 -24.64 33.56
N ASN A 63 -27.95 -23.84 32.65
CA ASN A 63 -27.35 -22.54 32.89
C ASN A 63 -28.32 -21.43 32.43
N LYS A 64 -28.29 -20.29 33.13
CA LYS A 64 -29.05 -19.13 32.71
C LYS A 64 -28.15 -18.17 31.98
N PHE A 65 -28.38 -17.97 30.69
CA PHE A 65 -27.67 -16.99 29.87
C PHE A 65 -28.55 -15.75 29.67
N SER A 66 -27.99 -14.60 29.91
CA SER A 66 -28.70 -13.33 29.76
C SER A 66 -28.80 -12.90 28.29
N SER A 67 -27.88 -13.39 27.44
CA SER A 67 -27.80 -13.04 26.04
C SER A 67 -27.29 -14.22 25.17
N LEU A 68 -27.52 -14.10 23.85
CA LEU A 68 -26.92 -15.04 22.87
C LEU A 68 -25.39 -14.98 22.85
N ASN A 69 -24.80 -13.81 23.13
CA ASN A 69 -23.35 -13.66 23.22
C ASN A 69 -22.76 -14.50 24.35
N GLU A 70 -23.38 -14.45 25.53
CA GLU A 70 -22.96 -15.21 26.70
C GLU A 70 -23.07 -16.73 26.42
N ALA A 71 -24.19 -17.19 25.85
CA ALA A 71 -24.38 -18.56 25.46
C ALA A 71 -23.39 -19.02 24.36
N TYR A 72 -23.08 -18.16 23.42
CA TYR A 72 -22.12 -18.45 22.37
C TYR A 72 -20.69 -18.59 22.90
N ASN A 73 -20.25 -17.67 23.76
CA ASN A 73 -18.93 -17.73 24.39
C ASN A 73 -18.79 -18.98 25.28
N PHE A 74 -19.82 -19.32 26.04
CA PHE A 74 -19.84 -20.55 26.83
C PHE A 74 -19.65 -21.82 25.98
N LEU A 75 -20.26 -21.88 24.80
CA LEU A 75 -20.03 -23.00 23.87
C LEU A 75 -18.62 -23.01 23.28
N ILE A 76 -18.05 -21.84 23.00
CA ILE A 76 -16.64 -21.72 22.60
C ILE A 76 -15.73 -22.32 23.66
N ASP A 77 -15.86 -21.90 24.89
CA ASP A 77 -15.05 -22.40 26.02
C ASP A 77 -15.13 -23.93 26.15
N LEU A 78 -16.34 -24.51 26.00
CA LEU A 78 -16.51 -25.96 26.03
C LEU A 78 -15.82 -26.70 24.87
N PHE A 79 -15.76 -26.10 23.68
CA PHE A 79 -15.02 -26.65 22.55
C PHE A 79 -13.51 -26.50 22.73
N GLU A 80 -13.05 -25.38 23.27
CA GLU A 80 -11.63 -25.09 23.50
C GLU A 80 -11.03 -25.95 24.62
N ASP A 81 -11.80 -26.22 25.66
CA ASP A 81 -11.39 -27.05 26.82
C ASP A 81 -11.37 -28.57 26.53
N ASN A 82 -11.55 -28.99 25.30
CA ASN A 82 -11.63 -30.40 24.90
C ASN A 82 -12.72 -31.23 25.63
N ASN A 83 -13.74 -30.57 26.11
CA ASN A 83 -14.85 -31.20 26.83
C ASN A 83 -15.95 -31.72 25.90
N VAL A 84 -15.67 -31.81 24.59
CA VAL A 84 -16.64 -32.24 23.58
C VAL A 84 -16.17 -33.53 22.89
N LYS A 85 -17.03 -34.52 22.88
CA LYS A 85 -16.83 -35.78 22.16
C LYS A 85 -17.91 -35.96 21.10
N ILE A 86 -17.51 -36.41 19.91
CA ILE A 86 -18.45 -36.76 18.84
C ILE A 86 -18.88 -38.23 18.94
N ASN A 87 -20.15 -38.48 18.78
CA ASN A 87 -20.69 -39.83 18.62
C ASN A 87 -21.53 -39.89 17.35
N ASN A 88 -21.01 -40.57 16.32
CA ASN A 88 -21.67 -40.62 15.02
C ASN A 88 -22.48 -41.93 14.92
N LYS A 89 -23.81 -41.80 14.83
CA LYS A 89 -24.74 -42.92 14.56
C LYS A 89 -25.21 -42.81 13.10
N ILE A 90 -24.36 -43.19 12.15
CA ILE A 90 -24.62 -43.14 10.69
C ILE A 90 -25.97 -43.77 10.34
N LYS A 91 -26.40 -44.81 11.07
CA LYS A 91 -27.64 -45.54 10.82
C LYS A 91 -28.92 -44.71 10.97
N TYR A 92 -28.85 -43.54 11.66
CA TYR A 92 -30.01 -42.69 11.93
C TYR A 92 -29.91 -41.29 11.31
N LYS A 93 -28.95 -41.06 10.40
CA LYS A 93 -28.71 -39.72 9.85
C LYS A 93 -28.60 -38.62 10.97
N GLU A 94 -27.89 -38.94 12.02
CA GLU A 94 -27.72 -38.11 13.22
C GLU A 94 -26.27 -38.12 13.69
N ILE A 95 -25.73 -36.94 14.01
CA ILE A 95 -24.45 -36.78 14.71
C ILE A 95 -24.76 -36.26 16.12
N THR A 96 -24.22 -36.91 17.14
CA THR A 96 -24.37 -36.49 18.54
C THR A 96 -23.05 -35.88 19.03
N LEU A 97 -23.10 -34.67 19.55
CA LEU A 97 -22.01 -34.02 20.29
C LEU A 97 -22.26 -34.23 21.78
N ASN A 98 -21.34 -34.84 22.48
CA ASN A 98 -21.40 -35.05 23.94
C ASN A 98 -20.47 -34.03 24.62
N PHE A 99 -21.04 -33.14 25.40
CA PHE A 99 -20.33 -32.18 26.20
C PHE A 99 -20.20 -32.70 27.64
N THR A 100 -18.97 -32.74 28.16
CA THR A 100 -18.70 -33.12 29.54
C THR A 100 -18.53 -31.87 30.37
N LEU A 101 -19.34 -31.70 31.40
CA LEU A 101 -19.26 -30.56 32.33
C LEU A 101 -18.44 -30.94 33.57
N ASN A 102 -17.92 -29.96 34.33
CA ASN A 102 -17.02 -30.13 35.48
C ASN A 102 -17.54 -31.02 36.63
N ASN A 103 -18.78 -31.50 36.58
CA ASN A 103 -19.41 -32.37 37.62
C ASN A 103 -19.80 -33.75 37.06
N GLU A 104 -19.05 -34.29 36.08
CA GLU A 104 -19.36 -35.59 35.42
C GLU A 104 -20.72 -35.66 34.69
N LYS A 105 -21.46 -34.57 34.65
CA LYS A 105 -22.70 -34.46 33.87
C LYS A 105 -22.37 -34.32 32.40
N SER A 106 -22.98 -35.14 31.56
CA SER A 106 -22.89 -34.99 30.10
C SER A 106 -24.17 -34.38 29.52
N VAL A 107 -23.99 -33.55 28.52
CA VAL A 107 -25.08 -32.97 27.72
C VAL A 107 -24.92 -33.42 26.29
N GLU A 108 -26.01 -33.89 25.70
CA GLU A 108 -26.03 -34.33 24.32
C GLU A 108 -26.70 -33.33 23.43
N ILE A 109 -26.04 -32.91 22.37
CA ILE A 109 -26.61 -32.12 21.28
C ILE A 109 -26.66 -33.02 20.04
N LYS A 110 -27.86 -33.16 19.48
CA LYS A 110 -28.10 -33.96 18.30
C LYS A 110 -28.20 -33.09 17.06
N LEU A 111 -27.27 -33.29 16.11
CA LEU A 111 -27.30 -32.64 14.80
C LEU A 111 -28.11 -33.56 13.87
N LYS A 112 -29.22 -33.08 13.34
CA LYS A 112 -30.06 -33.82 12.39
C LYS A 112 -29.62 -33.54 10.98
N TYR A 113 -29.73 -34.57 10.12
CA TYR A 113 -29.43 -34.45 8.71
C TYR A 113 -30.50 -33.61 8.01
N GLU A 114 -30.07 -32.53 7.37
CA GLU A 114 -30.90 -31.68 6.52
C GLU A 114 -30.38 -31.75 5.08
N GLU A 115 -31.17 -32.26 4.17
CA GLU A 115 -30.77 -32.49 2.76
C GLU A 115 -30.33 -31.23 2.02
N ASN A 116 -30.75 -30.05 2.51
CA ASN A 116 -30.52 -28.74 1.89
C ASN A 116 -29.85 -27.72 2.84
N TYR A 117 -29.19 -28.13 3.91
CA TYR A 117 -28.67 -27.18 4.89
C TYR A 117 -27.63 -26.25 4.28
N GLN A 118 -26.68 -26.77 3.49
CA GLN A 118 -25.67 -25.94 2.81
C GLN A 118 -26.32 -25.04 1.77
N ASN A 119 -27.32 -25.53 1.03
CA ASN A 119 -28.01 -24.72 0.02
C ASN A 119 -28.83 -23.60 0.67
N ASN A 120 -29.54 -23.87 1.76
CA ASN A 120 -30.31 -22.87 2.49
C ASN A 120 -29.42 -21.80 3.15
N PHE A 121 -28.24 -22.19 3.66
CA PHE A 121 -27.25 -21.27 4.21
C PHE A 121 -26.59 -20.42 3.10
N ILE A 122 -26.22 -21.07 2.00
CA ILE A 122 -25.68 -20.41 0.81
C ILE A 122 -26.72 -19.46 0.23
N ASP A 123 -27.99 -19.87 0.11
CA ASP A 123 -29.08 -19.05 -0.41
C ASP A 123 -29.39 -17.85 0.49
N ALA A 124 -29.34 -18.02 1.82
CA ALA A 124 -29.49 -16.91 2.75
C ALA A 124 -28.35 -15.89 2.62
N ASN A 125 -27.11 -16.37 2.56
CA ASN A 125 -25.92 -15.53 2.37
C ASN A 125 -25.91 -14.87 0.98
N ILE A 126 -26.31 -15.61 -0.06
CA ILE A 126 -26.48 -15.07 -1.43
C ILE A 126 -27.55 -13.97 -1.44
N LYS A 127 -28.64 -14.13 -0.70
CA LYS A 127 -29.69 -13.12 -0.60
C LYS A 127 -29.19 -11.87 0.13
N GLU A 128 -28.44 -12.03 1.20
CA GLU A 128 -27.84 -10.92 1.95
C GLU A 128 -26.77 -10.20 1.13
N LEU A 129 -25.88 -10.94 0.49
CA LEU A 129 -24.89 -10.39 -0.46
C LEU A 129 -25.57 -9.69 -1.65
N LYS A 130 -26.65 -10.24 -2.20
CA LYS A 130 -27.43 -9.58 -3.25
C LYS A 130 -28.04 -8.25 -2.77
N ASN A 131 -28.52 -8.19 -1.53
CA ASN A 131 -29.05 -6.96 -0.94
C ASN A 131 -27.92 -5.92 -0.72
N GLU A 132 -26.75 -6.35 -0.23
CA GLU A 132 -25.61 -5.47 -0.05
C GLU A 132 -25.03 -5.00 -1.40
N ILE A 133 -24.94 -5.89 -2.39
CA ILE A 133 -24.59 -5.51 -3.77
C ILE A 133 -25.59 -4.49 -4.34
N LYS A 134 -26.89 -4.66 -4.10
CA LYS A 134 -27.91 -3.70 -4.52
C LYS A 134 -27.69 -2.34 -3.85
N ARG A 135 -27.46 -2.33 -2.52
CA ARG A 135 -27.17 -1.11 -1.74
C ARG A 135 -25.89 -0.41 -2.22
N LEU A 136 -24.83 -1.19 -2.48
CA LEU A 136 -23.56 -0.66 -2.99
C LEU A 136 -23.74 -0.11 -4.42
N LYS A 137 -24.53 -0.76 -5.29
CA LYS A 137 -24.87 -0.25 -6.62
C LYS A 137 -25.66 1.05 -6.55
N GLU A 138 -26.64 1.15 -5.66
CA GLU A 138 -27.40 2.40 -5.44
C GLU A 138 -26.50 3.52 -4.92
N LYS A 139 -25.55 3.21 -4.03
CA LYS A 139 -24.53 4.16 -3.55
C LYS A 139 -23.56 4.57 -4.66
N ASN A 140 -23.15 3.61 -5.48
CA ASN A 140 -22.29 3.87 -6.64
C ASN A 140 -22.97 4.76 -7.68
N ASN A 141 -24.24 4.48 -7.99
CA ASN A 141 -25.02 5.32 -8.92
C ASN A 141 -25.16 6.76 -8.40
N LYS A 142 -25.38 6.96 -7.08
CA LYS A 142 -25.38 8.29 -6.48
C LYS A 142 -24.03 8.98 -6.59
N LEU A 143 -22.93 8.26 -6.32
CA LEU A 143 -21.57 8.78 -6.49
C LEU A 143 -21.27 9.09 -7.96
N GLU A 144 -21.75 8.28 -8.90
CA GLU A 144 -21.60 8.56 -10.33
C GLU A 144 -22.41 9.79 -10.76
N GLU A 145 -23.59 10.02 -10.19
CA GLU A 145 -24.36 11.24 -10.42
C GLU A 145 -23.68 12.47 -9.82
N GLU A 146 -23.09 12.33 -8.61
CA GLU A 146 -22.28 13.40 -7.99
C GLU A 146 -21.02 13.68 -8.83
N ILE A 147 -20.33 12.63 -9.28
CA ILE A 147 -19.19 12.75 -10.21
C ILE A 147 -19.61 13.39 -11.53
N LYS A 148 -20.78 13.04 -12.09
CA LYS A 148 -21.33 13.70 -13.28
C LYS A 148 -21.61 15.18 -13.03
N LYS A 149 -22.20 15.53 -11.90
CA LYS A 149 -22.42 16.95 -11.51
C LYS A 149 -21.11 17.69 -11.32
N ILE A 150 -20.11 17.06 -10.67
CA ILE A 150 -18.76 17.62 -10.52
C ILE A 150 -18.10 17.74 -11.90
N LYS A 151 -18.21 16.73 -12.78
CA LYS A 151 -17.69 16.79 -14.15
C LYS A 151 -18.42 17.84 -15.02
N GLN A 152 -19.73 18.01 -14.85
CA GLN A 152 -20.48 19.06 -15.56
C GLN A 152 -20.12 20.46 -15.04
N ASN A 153 -19.87 20.61 -13.74
CA ASN A 153 -19.33 21.85 -13.17
C ASN A 153 -17.85 22.05 -13.56
N ASN A 154 -17.08 20.98 -13.80
CA ASN A 154 -15.71 21.04 -14.27
C ASN A 154 -15.58 21.09 -15.80
N ASN A 155 -16.61 20.66 -16.57
CA ASN A 155 -16.64 20.83 -18.03
C ASN A 155 -16.86 22.28 -18.46
N SER A 156 -17.25 23.19 -17.55
CA SER A 156 -17.03 24.61 -17.75
C SER A 156 -15.54 25.02 -17.59
N ASN A 157 -14.68 24.11 -17.11
CA ASN A 157 -13.23 24.26 -16.94
C ASN A 157 -12.40 23.37 -17.89
N SER A 158 -12.93 22.97 -19.05
CA SER A 158 -12.16 22.28 -20.11
C SER A 158 -11.10 23.15 -20.80
N ASN A 159 -10.85 24.34 -20.28
CA ASN A 159 -9.65 25.13 -20.49
C ASN A 159 -8.77 25.05 -19.25
N LEU A 160 -8.20 23.87 -18.94
CA LEU A 160 -7.06 23.78 -18.02
C LEU A 160 -5.94 24.62 -18.63
N LYS A 161 -5.90 25.89 -18.25
CA LYS A 161 -4.80 26.79 -18.65
C LYS A 161 -3.55 26.31 -17.92
N PRO A 162 -2.39 26.36 -18.59
CA PRO A 162 -1.13 26.14 -17.91
C PRO A 162 -1.00 27.18 -16.79
N PRO A 163 -0.28 26.86 -15.71
CA PRO A 163 0.00 27.83 -14.65
C PRO A 163 0.57 29.12 -15.27
N ALA A 164 -0.17 30.23 -15.13
CA ALA A 164 0.16 31.47 -15.82
C ALA A 164 1.41 32.13 -15.24
N ASN A 165 1.58 32.10 -13.90
CA ASN A 165 2.68 32.74 -13.20
C ASN A 165 3.34 31.78 -12.20
N ILE A 166 4.51 31.26 -12.59
CA ILE A 166 5.35 30.52 -11.66
C ILE A 166 6.21 31.50 -10.91
N LYS A 167 6.10 31.57 -9.58
CA LYS A 167 6.76 32.56 -8.77
C LYS A 167 7.37 31.95 -7.51
N LEU A 168 8.64 32.28 -7.26
CA LEU A 168 9.28 31.89 -6.02
C LEU A 168 8.57 32.56 -4.84
N LEU A 169 8.08 31.74 -3.90
CA LEU A 169 7.47 32.19 -2.64
C LEU A 169 8.53 32.45 -1.58
N TYR A 170 9.40 31.48 -1.36
CA TYR A 170 10.53 31.54 -0.43
C TYR A 170 11.46 30.36 -0.61
N SER A 171 12.66 30.46 -0.03
CA SER A 171 13.64 29.38 0.09
C SER A 171 13.78 28.97 1.54
N ILE A 172 14.03 27.69 1.75
CA ILE A 172 14.42 27.11 3.05
C ILE A 172 15.93 26.93 3.00
N GLU A 173 16.67 27.73 3.76
CA GLU A 173 18.13 27.81 3.73
C GLU A 173 18.76 26.94 4.84
N GLU A 174 18.36 25.68 4.93
CA GLU A 174 18.84 24.80 6.00
C GLU A 174 19.57 23.58 5.43
N LYS A 175 20.74 23.79 4.82
CA LYS A 175 21.74 22.73 4.48
C LYS A 175 21.14 21.42 3.98
N ALA A 176 20.10 21.52 3.15
CA ALA A 176 19.50 20.36 2.49
C ALA A 176 20.56 19.66 1.64
N TYR A 177 20.52 18.33 1.64
CA TYR A 177 21.45 17.50 0.88
C TYR A 177 20.74 16.84 -0.29
N ALA A 178 21.31 17.01 -1.48
CA ALA A 178 20.95 16.28 -2.68
C ALA A 178 22.21 15.98 -3.48
N ASP A 179 22.28 14.81 -4.08
CA ASP A 179 23.41 14.34 -4.86
C ASP A 179 22.93 13.58 -6.07
N TYR A 180 23.78 13.39 -7.07
CA TYR A 180 23.46 12.68 -8.30
C TYR A 180 23.12 11.22 -8.07
N GLY A 181 22.23 10.71 -8.94
CA GLY A 181 21.81 9.31 -8.90
C GLY A 181 21.04 8.91 -7.66
N LEU A 182 20.64 9.90 -6.85
CA LEU A 182 19.84 9.65 -5.66
C LEU A 182 18.36 9.72 -5.99
N ASP A 183 17.62 8.82 -5.41
CA ASP A 183 16.17 8.86 -5.37
C ASP A 183 15.72 10.05 -4.49
N ASN A 184 14.45 10.27 -4.29
CA ASN A 184 13.92 11.43 -3.59
C ASN A 184 14.65 11.77 -2.27
N THR A 185 15.37 12.88 -2.23
CA THR A 185 16.09 13.38 -1.03
C THR A 185 15.19 14.21 -0.11
N PHE A 186 13.97 14.51 -0.55
CA PHE A 186 12.90 15.07 0.29
C PHE A 186 11.54 14.46 -0.04
N VAL A 187 10.64 14.52 0.92
CA VAL A 187 9.22 14.21 0.75
C VAL A 187 8.35 15.31 1.34
N ALA A 188 7.20 15.58 0.68
CA ALA A 188 6.21 16.52 1.17
C ALA A 188 4.82 15.88 1.19
N PHE A 189 4.10 16.04 2.29
CA PHE A 189 2.80 15.39 2.50
C PHE A 189 1.94 16.10 3.55
N ASN A 190 0.63 15.90 3.44
CA ASN A 190 -0.31 16.26 4.51
C ASN A 190 -0.41 15.10 5.50
N SER A 191 -0.08 15.37 6.75
CA SER A 191 -0.11 14.37 7.81
C SER A 191 -1.49 14.16 8.41
N PHE A 192 -1.67 13.07 9.17
CA PHE A 192 -2.87 12.84 9.98
C PHE A 192 -3.11 13.95 11.02
N ASN A 193 -2.09 14.70 11.40
CA ASN A 193 -2.19 15.84 12.34
C ASN A 193 -2.52 17.17 11.65
N ASN A 194 -2.88 17.17 10.37
CA ASN A 194 -3.12 18.37 9.55
C ASN A 194 -1.90 19.32 9.42
N ILE A 195 -0.71 18.81 9.61
CA ILE A 195 0.55 19.51 9.35
C ILE A 195 0.96 19.22 7.91
N LEU A 196 1.35 20.28 7.18
CA LEU A 196 1.94 20.13 5.85
C LEU A 196 3.44 19.96 5.99
N TYR A 197 3.88 18.72 6.09
CA TYR A 197 5.30 18.39 6.27
C TYR A 197 6.08 18.52 4.98
N LEU A 198 7.28 19.08 5.13
CA LEU A 198 8.43 18.84 4.28
C LEU A 198 9.49 18.11 5.13
N VAL A 199 9.87 16.93 4.72
CA VAL A 199 10.91 16.14 5.38
C VAL A 199 12.06 15.97 4.41
N TYR A 200 13.27 16.37 4.82
CA TYR A 200 14.44 16.33 3.95
C TYR A 200 15.72 15.95 4.71
N SER A 201 16.69 15.44 3.97
CA SER A 201 18.00 15.09 4.49
C SER A 201 18.96 16.28 4.47
N THR A 202 19.99 16.24 5.32
CA THR A 202 21.03 17.27 5.41
C THR A 202 22.44 16.69 5.23
N ARG A 203 23.40 17.54 4.87
CA ARG A 203 24.84 17.16 4.86
C ARG A 203 25.35 16.65 6.20
N LYS A 204 24.66 16.95 7.30
CA LYS A 204 24.98 16.43 8.66
C LYS A 204 24.39 15.06 8.95
N LYS A 205 23.84 14.39 7.93
CA LYS A 205 23.21 13.06 8.08
C LYS A 205 22.03 13.06 9.04
N SER A 206 21.38 14.23 9.14
CA SER A 206 20.15 14.46 9.92
C SER A 206 18.92 14.44 8.99
N ILE A 207 17.78 14.19 9.58
CA ILE A 207 16.48 14.38 8.93
C ILE A 207 15.78 15.56 9.57
N ILE A 208 15.40 16.54 8.76
CA ILE A 208 14.67 17.72 9.17
C ILE A 208 13.19 17.53 8.87
N CYS A 209 12.34 17.89 9.83
CA CYS A 209 10.90 17.99 9.66
C CYS A 209 10.48 19.44 9.76
N TYR A 210 9.91 19.98 8.69
CA TYR A 210 9.52 21.37 8.54
C TYR A 210 8.03 21.48 8.23
N ASP A 211 7.34 22.45 8.84
CA ASP A 211 5.95 22.80 8.53
C ASP A 211 5.93 23.87 7.44
N ILE A 212 5.55 23.49 6.22
CA ILE A 212 5.48 24.41 5.07
C ILE A 212 4.42 25.49 5.30
N LYS A 213 3.30 25.14 5.93
CA LYS A 213 2.16 26.03 6.15
C LYS A 213 2.52 27.18 7.10
N ASN A 214 3.19 26.85 8.20
CA ASN A 214 3.57 27.80 9.24
C ASN A 214 4.99 28.36 9.05
N LYS A 215 5.76 27.81 8.11
CA LYS A 215 7.16 28.16 7.84
C LYS A 215 8.04 27.98 9.07
N THR A 216 7.89 26.88 9.78
CA THR A 216 8.60 26.61 11.03
C THR A 216 9.28 25.26 11.01
N LEU A 217 10.49 25.22 11.59
CA LEU A 217 11.15 23.98 11.91
C LEU A 217 10.37 23.28 13.03
N ILE A 218 9.97 22.02 12.79
CA ILE A 218 9.30 21.20 13.80
C ILE A 218 10.34 20.45 14.62
N SER A 219 11.27 19.77 13.94
CA SER A 219 12.30 18.97 14.60
C SER A 219 13.45 18.63 13.67
N GLU A 220 14.59 18.29 14.28
CA GLU A 220 15.75 17.70 13.63
C GLU A 220 16.08 16.38 14.31
N MET A 221 16.05 15.29 13.55
CA MET A 221 16.57 14.00 13.98
C MET A 221 18.05 13.92 13.59
N LYS A 222 18.94 13.97 14.59
CA LYS A 222 20.38 14.01 14.36
C LYS A 222 20.96 12.59 14.25
N ASN A 223 22.05 12.47 13.47
CA ASN A 223 22.80 11.22 13.33
C ASN A 223 21.91 10.03 12.95
N CYS A 224 21.00 10.27 12.02
CA CYS A 224 20.07 9.24 11.57
C CYS A 224 20.80 8.06 10.92
N HIS A 225 21.88 8.34 10.20
CA HIS A 225 22.73 7.36 9.55
C HIS A 225 24.21 7.73 9.77
N LEU A 226 25.14 6.78 9.57
CA LEU A 226 26.58 7.03 9.54
C LEU A 226 27.00 7.60 8.18
N GLY A 227 26.35 7.16 7.09
CA GLY A 227 26.51 7.67 5.74
C GLY A 227 25.49 8.75 5.38
N TYR A 228 25.60 9.30 4.17
CA TYR A 228 24.60 10.22 3.66
C TYR A 228 23.25 9.51 3.40
N ILE A 229 22.17 10.26 3.61
CA ILE A 229 20.81 9.79 3.32
C ILE A 229 20.54 10.05 1.85
N THR A 230 20.36 8.99 1.10
CA THR A 230 20.24 9.00 -0.37
C THR A 230 18.81 8.96 -0.84
N SER A 231 17.87 8.49 -0.01
CA SER A 231 16.45 8.48 -0.35
C SER A 231 15.58 8.62 0.90
N LEU A 232 14.47 9.35 0.72
CA LEU A 232 13.38 9.48 1.67
C LEU A 232 12.07 9.09 1.01
N ARG A 233 11.26 8.30 1.71
CA ARG A 233 9.91 7.91 1.25
C ARG A 233 8.90 8.07 2.38
N HIS A 234 7.71 8.48 2.05
CA HIS A 234 6.60 8.62 3.00
C HIS A 234 5.57 7.52 2.82
N PHE A 235 5.07 7.01 3.94
CA PHE A 235 3.96 6.08 4.00
C PHE A 235 2.96 6.48 5.08
N ALA A 236 1.69 6.63 4.69
CA ALA A 236 0.59 6.90 5.60
C ALA A 236 -0.08 5.59 6.03
N ASP A 237 0.21 5.10 7.23
CA ASP A 237 -0.51 3.97 7.82
C ASP A 237 -1.90 4.41 8.28
N LYS A 238 -2.89 4.21 7.42
CA LYS A 238 -4.27 4.65 7.65
C LYS A 238 -4.93 3.90 8.81
N ILE A 239 -4.50 2.69 9.12
CA ILE A 239 -5.04 1.86 10.21
C ILE A 239 -4.55 2.40 11.55
N LYS A 240 -3.26 2.62 11.67
CA LYS A 240 -2.65 3.16 12.89
C LYS A 240 -2.72 4.67 13.00
N LYS A 241 -3.09 5.37 11.91
CA LYS A 241 -3.08 6.83 11.78
C LYS A 241 -1.72 7.44 12.09
N ILE A 242 -0.67 6.83 11.59
CA ILE A 242 0.70 7.32 11.73
C ILE A 242 1.34 7.54 10.37
N ASP A 243 2.19 8.57 10.31
CA ASP A 243 3.02 8.86 9.16
C ASP A 243 4.41 8.28 9.38
N ILE A 244 4.86 7.46 8.45
CA ILE A 244 6.15 6.76 8.51
C ILE A 244 7.05 7.32 7.42
N ILE A 245 8.27 7.69 7.79
CA ILE A 245 9.34 8.02 6.86
C ILE A 245 10.31 6.86 6.78
N MET A 246 10.60 6.42 5.60
CA MET A 246 11.72 5.54 5.30
C MET A 246 12.90 6.38 4.86
N SER A 247 14.07 6.17 5.48
CA SER A 247 15.34 6.75 5.06
C SER A 247 16.31 5.65 4.64
N ILE A 248 17.04 5.91 3.58
CA ILE A 248 18.03 5.00 3.00
C ILE A 248 19.41 5.66 3.02
N SER A 249 20.42 4.90 3.39
CA SER A 249 21.83 5.27 3.21
C SER A 249 22.53 4.18 2.42
N ASN A 250 23.01 4.52 1.21
CA ASN A 250 23.71 3.56 0.35
C ASN A 250 25.08 3.17 0.88
N GLU A 251 25.82 4.09 1.52
CA GLU A 251 27.14 3.83 2.12
C GLU A 251 27.08 2.76 3.22
N GLU A 252 25.96 2.69 3.94
CA GLU A 252 25.74 1.72 5.01
C GLU A 252 24.91 0.51 4.54
N ASN A 253 24.30 0.57 3.38
CA ASN A 253 23.28 -0.39 2.93
C ASN A 253 22.15 -0.59 3.95
N ASN A 254 21.72 0.50 4.59
CA ASN A 254 20.74 0.48 5.68
C ASN A 254 19.45 1.20 5.29
N ILE A 255 18.34 0.64 5.78
CA ILE A 255 17.02 1.26 5.74
C ILE A 255 16.55 1.49 7.18
N LYS A 256 16.07 2.69 7.47
CA LYS A 256 15.40 2.98 8.74
C LYS A 256 13.99 3.49 8.51
N LEU A 257 13.08 3.05 9.38
CA LEU A 257 11.71 3.55 9.45
C LEU A 257 11.53 4.43 10.68
N TRP A 258 10.94 5.59 10.49
CA TRP A 258 10.73 6.60 11.52
C TRP A 258 9.25 6.93 11.65
N ASN A 259 8.74 6.91 12.86
CA ASN A 259 7.43 7.49 13.16
C ASN A 259 7.60 9.00 13.32
N ILE A 260 6.96 9.78 12.45
CA ILE A 260 7.10 11.24 12.43
C ILE A 260 6.40 11.93 13.59
N GLN A 261 5.32 11.36 14.14
CA GLN A 261 4.59 11.98 15.24
C GLN A 261 5.40 12.04 16.53
N ASN A 262 6.24 11.04 16.78
CA ASN A 262 7.05 10.95 18.01
C ASN A 262 8.57 10.94 17.75
N MET A 263 9.00 11.05 16.49
CA MET A 263 10.41 11.11 16.06
C MET A 263 11.22 9.88 16.48
N THR A 264 10.61 8.69 16.52
CA THR A 264 11.29 7.46 16.94
C THR A 264 11.60 6.56 15.76
N CYS A 265 12.78 5.93 15.83
CA CYS A 265 13.14 4.85 14.90
C CYS A 265 12.35 3.58 15.25
N MET A 266 11.52 3.12 14.33
CA MET A 266 10.67 1.94 14.48
C MET A 266 11.38 0.66 14.01
N LEU A 267 12.24 0.79 13.00
CA LEU A 267 12.96 -0.31 12.37
C LEU A 267 14.31 0.16 11.87
N ASN A 268 15.34 -0.68 12.04
CA ASN A 268 16.64 -0.51 11.44
C ASN A 268 17.04 -1.81 10.73
N LEU A 269 16.96 -1.80 9.41
CA LEU A 269 17.43 -2.89 8.55
C LEU A 269 18.89 -2.63 8.21
N ILE A 270 19.76 -3.53 8.62
CA ILE A 270 21.21 -3.42 8.44
C ILE A 270 21.64 -4.39 7.34
N ASN A 271 22.59 -3.96 6.50
CA ASN A 271 23.17 -4.77 5.44
C ASN A 271 22.12 -5.42 4.51
N VAL A 272 21.22 -4.60 4.00
CA VAL A 272 20.14 -5.04 3.11
C VAL A 272 20.71 -5.76 1.88
N ASN A 273 21.80 -5.21 1.31
CA ASN A 273 22.58 -5.82 0.23
C ASN A 273 23.99 -6.12 0.77
N ARG A 274 24.42 -7.38 0.72
CA ARG A 274 25.70 -7.77 1.30
C ARG A 274 26.90 -7.26 0.48
N ASP A 275 26.79 -7.32 -0.83
CA ASP A 275 27.89 -7.11 -1.76
C ASP A 275 27.60 -6.00 -2.80
N GLY A 276 26.67 -5.08 -2.50
CA GLY A 276 26.27 -4.04 -3.42
C GLY A 276 25.67 -2.80 -2.74
N PHE A 277 25.18 -1.87 -3.53
CA PHE A 277 24.61 -0.61 -3.07
C PHE A 277 23.09 -0.65 -3.05
N LEU A 278 22.52 0.06 -2.11
CA LEU A 278 21.09 0.27 -1.98
C LEU A 278 20.73 1.69 -2.43
N TYR A 279 20.19 1.82 -3.63
CA TYR A 279 19.84 3.15 -4.19
C TYR A 279 18.43 3.60 -3.86
N SER A 280 17.47 2.69 -3.91
CA SER A 280 16.05 3.00 -3.73
C SER A 280 15.31 1.89 -3.00
N ALA A 281 14.25 2.26 -2.33
CA ALA A 281 13.25 1.32 -1.82
C ALA A 281 11.87 1.98 -1.81
N CYS A 282 10.83 1.18 -1.86
CA CYS A 282 9.45 1.66 -1.80
C CYS A 282 8.60 0.85 -0.83
N PHE A 283 7.49 1.42 -0.42
CA PHE A 283 6.50 0.74 0.40
C PHE A 283 5.53 -0.06 -0.47
N LEU A 284 5.23 -1.26 -0.03
CA LEU A 284 4.25 -2.16 -0.63
C LEU A 284 3.25 -2.57 0.44
N SER A 285 1.95 -2.50 0.13
CA SER A 285 0.89 -3.00 1.02
C SER A 285 0.18 -4.18 0.37
N TYR A 286 0.08 -5.30 1.08
CA TYR A 286 -0.58 -6.50 0.61
C TYR A 286 -1.24 -7.24 1.79
N ASN A 287 -2.50 -7.64 1.65
CA ASN A 287 -3.27 -8.36 2.67
C ASN A 287 -3.21 -7.69 4.05
N TYR A 288 -3.42 -6.37 4.10
CA TYR A 288 -3.37 -5.56 5.33
C TYR A 288 -2.00 -5.50 6.03
N GLU A 289 -0.96 -6.06 5.42
CA GLU A 289 0.41 -5.96 5.88
C GLU A 289 1.22 -5.02 5.01
N ASN A 290 2.25 -4.40 5.61
CA ASN A 290 3.13 -3.46 4.95
C ASN A 290 4.52 -4.06 4.81
N PHE A 291 5.11 -3.84 3.65
CA PHE A 291 6.41 -4.36 3.26
C PHE A 291 7.28 -3.27 2.67
N ILE A 292 8.55 -3.55 2.56
CA ILE A 292 9.56 -2.72 1.90
C ILE A 292 10.12 -3.55 0.75
N ALA A 293 10.02 -3.04 -0.48
CA ALA A 293 10.71 -3.58 -1.65
C ALA A 293 11.96 -2.75 -1.91
N THR A 294 13.11 -3.39 -2.14
CA THR A 294 14.42 -2.72 -2.23
C THR A 294 15.01 -2.84 -3.61
N SER A 295 15.70 -1.80 -4.05
CA SER A 295 16.57 -1.86 -5.24
C SER A 295 17.78 -2.75 -4.97
N ASN A 296 18.49 -3.06 -6.04
CA ASN A 296 19.59 -3.99 -6.01
C ASN A 296 20.65 -3.60 -7.05
N TYR A 297 21.82 -3.25 -6.59
CA TYR A 297 22.97 -2.95 -7.45
C TYR A 297 24.25 -3.55 -6.89
N ASP A 298 24.99 -4.24 -7.75
CA ASP A 298 26.32 -4.77 -7.45
C ASP A 298 27.30 -4.22 -8.50
N GLU A 299 28.37 -3.60 -8.02
CA GLU A 299 29.44 -3.06 -8.89
C GLU A 299 30.13 -4.12 -9.74
N PHE A 300 30.10 -5.37 -9.32
CA PHE A 300 30.76 -6.48 -10.02
C PHE A 300 29.86 -7.17 -11.05
N GLY A 301 28.63 -6.64 -11.26
CA GLY A 301 27.66 -7.21 -12.20
C GLY A 301 27.04 -8.54 -11.74
N HIS A 302 27.23 -8.91 -10.47
CA HIS A 302 26.50 -10.04 -9.90
C HIS A 302 25.11 -9.58 -9.50
N SER A 303 24.14 -10.13 -10.15
CA SER A 303 22.75 -9.75 -9.96
C SER A 303 22.20 -10.21 -8.63
N GLU A 304 22.03 -9.32 -7.69
CA GLU A 304 21.17 -9.61 -6.55
C GLU A 304 19.69 -9.47 -6.95
N HIS A 305 18.84 -10.24 -6.30
CA HIS A 305 17.40 -10.17 -6.54
C HIS A 305 16.77 -9.03 -5.76
N LEU A 306 15.67 -8.48 -6.25
CA LEU A 306 14.84 -7.55 -5.46
C LEU A 306 14.38 -8.27 -4.19
N LYS A 307 14.65 -7.67 -3.04
CA LYS A 307 14.30 -8.24 -1.74
C LYS A 307 13.10 -7.53 -1.15
N ILE A 308 12.25 -8.28 -0.47
CA ILE A 308 11.05 -7.75 0.18
C ILE A 308 11.09 -8.11 1.65
N PHE A 309 11.00 -7.09 2.49
CA PHE A 309 11.05 -7.18 3.93
C PHE A 309 9.72 -6.76 4.54
N ASN A 310 9.31 -7.40 5.62
CA ASN A 310 8.21 -6.91 6.44
C ASN A 310 8.69 -5.80 7.40
N PHE A 311 7.74 -5.13 8.07
CA PHE A 311 8.06 -4.08 9.05
C PHE A 311 8.64 -4.62 10.38
N LYS A 312 8.91 -5.93 10.48
CA LYS A 312 9.71 -6.57 11.55
C LYS A 312 11.16 -6.81 11.14
N GLY A 313 11.53 -6.45 9.90
CA GLY A 313 12.87 -6.64 9.38
C GLY A 313 13.17 -8.03 8.81
N GLN A 314 12.18 -8.88 8.70
CA GLN A 314 12.35 -10.21 8.13
C GLN A 314 12.23 -10.16 6.61
N LYS A 315 13.19 -10.76 5.91
CA LYS A 315 13.08 -10.97 4.46
C LYS A 315 11.99 -12.01 4.18
N ILE A 316 10.94 -11.58 3.48
CA ILE A 316 9.76 -12.42 3.20
C ILE A 316 9.85 -13.04 1.82
N LYS A 317 10.41 -12.32 0.84
CA LYS A 317 10.39 -12.72 -0.56
C LYS A 317 11.58 -12.17 -1.32
N GLU A 318 11.94 -12.86 -2.39
CA GLU A 318 12.85 -12.39 -3.44
C GLU A 318 12.18 -12.54 -4.81
N ILE A 319 12.35 -11.55 -5.68
CA ILE A 319 11.94 -11.63 -7.07
C ILE A 319 13.14 -12.10 -7.89
N LYS A 320 13.24 -13.41 -8.07
CA LYS A 320 14.41 -14.08 -8.67
C LYS A 320 14.68 -13.76 -10.15
N LYS A 321 13.73 -13.14 -10.86
CA LYS A 321 13.86 -12.79 -12.27
C LYS A 321 14.42 -11.38 -12.51
N SER A 322 14.78 -10.68 -11.44
CA SER A 322 15.36 -9.33 -11.50
C SER A 322 16.88 -9.39 -11.43
N ASN A 323 17.53 -10.05 -12.41
CA ASN A 323 19.00 -10.21 -12.37
C ASN A 323 19.76 -9.02 -12.90
N GLU A 324 19.27 -7.83 -12.83
CA GLU A 324 19.92 -6.68 -13.44
C GLU A 324 19.97 -5.53 -12.46
N PRO A 325 20.98 -4.68 -12.53
CA PRO A 325 21.10 -3.52 -11.64
C PRO A 325 19.83 -2.68 -11.66
N THR A 326 19.35 -2.32 -10.50
CA THR A 326 18.11 -1.56 -10.33
C THR A 326 18.42 -0.30 -9.54
N PHE A 327 18.15 0.86 -10.12
CA PHE A 327 18.45 2.17 -9.51
C PHE A 327 17.24 2.75 -8.81
N ILE A 328 16.06 2.58 -9.38
CA ILE A 328 14.80 3.06 -8.80
C ILE A 328 13.80 1.92 -8.67
N VAL A 329 13.07 1.90 -7.58
CA VAL A 329 11.99 0.96 -7.30
C VAL A 329 10.75 1.73 -6.89
N GLU A 330 9.63 1.43 -7.55
CA GLU A 330 8.31 1.93 -7.21
C GLU A 330 7.31 0.79 -7.06
N CYS A 331 6.30 0.99 -6.22
CA CYS A 331 5.21 0.03 -6.06
C CYS A 331 3.89 0.65 -6.50
N TYR A 332 3.10 -0.14 -7.20
CA TYR A 332 1.79 0.25 -7.66
C TYR A 332 0.75 -0.82 -7.35
N PHE A 333 -0.34 -0.43 -6.69
CA PHE A 333 -1.50 -1.28 -6.51
C PHE A 333 -2.57 -0.93 -7.55
N ASP A 334 -2.85 -1.85 -8.45
CA ASP A 334 -3.89 -1.71 -9.45
C ASP A 334 -5.24 -2.09 -8.86
N ASN A 335 -5.96 -1.10 -8.37
CA ASN A 335 -7.31 -1.26 -7.82
C ASN A 335 -8.42 -1.19 -8.87
N ILE A 336 -8.09 -1.04 -10.15
CA ILE A 336 -9.05 -0.83 -11.22
C ILE A 336 -9.31 -2.10 -12.01
N PHE A 337 -8.24 -2.76 -12.47
CA PHE A 337 -8.34 -3.88 -13.40
C PHE A 337 -8.02 -5.23 -12.77
N SER A 338 -6.89 -5.32 -12.06
CA SER A 338 -6.38 -6.62 -11.64
C SER A 338 -6.47 -6.87 -10.14
N CYS A 339 -6.64 -5.84 -9.32
CA CYS A 339 -6.52 -5.91 -7.86
C CYS A 339 -5.20 -6.55 -7.40
N GLN A 340 -4.11 -6.29 -8.12
CA GLN A 340 -2.78 -6.86 -7.88
C GLN A 340 -1.75 -5.78 -7.61
N ASN A 341 -0.69 -6.17 -6.91
CA ASN A 341 0.46 -5.31 -6.68
C ASN A 341 1.54 -5.53 -7.73
N TYR A 342 2.12 -4.44 -8.17
CA TYR A 342 3.24 -4.44 -9.09
C TYR A 342 4.43 -3.73 -8.48
N ILE A 343 5.62 -4.31 -8.67
CA ILE A 343 6.90 -3.67 -8.37
C ILE A 343 7.51 -3.25 -9.69
N ILE A 344 7.81 -1.97 -9.82
CA ILE A 344 8.36 -1.38 -11.03
C ILE A 344 9.81 -1.01 -10.76
N THR A 345 10.70 -1.34 -11.69
CA THR A 345 12.14 -1.10 -11.56
C THR A 345 12.66 -0.34 -12.75
N GLY A 346 13.41 0.74 -12.47
CA GLY A 346 14.22 1.42 -13.47
C GLY A 346 15.59 0.77 -13.54
N ASN A 347 15.92 0.24 -14.70
CA ASN A 347 17.19 -0.40 -15.01
C ASN A 347 17.98 0.45 -16.02
N LEU A 348 19.17 0.04 -16.39
CA LEU A 348 19.85 0.65 -17.53
C LEU A 348 19.09 0.30 -18.82
N ASN A 349 18.71 1.32 -19.59
CA ASN A 349 18.08 1.20 -20.92
C ASN A 349 16.64 0.64 -20.96
N TYR A 350 15.99 0.35 -19.85
CA TYR A 350 14.60 -0.11 -19.82
C TYR A 350 14.00 -0.07 -18.43
N ILE A 351 12.68 -0.16 -18.38
CA ILE A 351 11.91 -0.36 -17.15
C ILE A 351 11.29 -1.75 -17.17
N LYS A 352 11.20 -2.39 -16.02
CA LYS A 352 10.44 -3.63 -15.82
C LYS A 352 9.36 -3.46 -14.77
N SER A 353 8.25 -4.14 -14.94
CA SER A 353 7.27 -4.36 -13.89
C SER A 353 7.13 -5.84 -13.59
N TYR A 354 6.99 -6.16 -12.29
CA TYR A 354 6.83 -7.52 -11.78
C TYR A 354 5.50 -7.62 -11.05
N ASN A 355 4.76 -8.67 -11.33
CA ASN A 355 3.58 -8.99 -10.53
C ASN A 355 4.05 -9.58 -9.20
N TYR A 356 3.70 -8.91 -8.08
CA TYR A 356 4.15 -9.31 -6.76
C TYR A 356 3.55 -10.66 -6.32
N GLU A 357 2.25 -10.87 -6.55
CA GLU A 357 1.54 -12.06 -6.14
C GLU A 357 2.06 -13.31 -6.87
N LYS A 358 2.21 -13.20 -8.20
CA LYS A 358 2.64 -14.31 -9.06
C LYS A 358 4.15 -14.52 -9.08
N ASN A 359 4.93 -13.54 -8.57
CA ASN A 359 6.40 -13.57 -8.59
C ASN A 359 6.97 -13.73 -10.01
N GLU A 360 6.42 -12.99 -10.97
CA GLU A 360 6.80 -13.07 -12.37
C GLU A 360 6.98 -11.70 -13.00
N LEU A 361 7.80 -11.64 -14.05
CA LEU A 361 7.90 -10.45 -14.90
C LEU A 361 6.54 -10.22 -15.57
N TYR A 362 6.01 -8.99 -15.41
CA TYR A 362 4.77 -8.58 -16.04
C TYR A 362 5.02 -7.95 -17.40
N HIS A 363 5.81 -6.85 -17.43
CA HIS A 363 6.21 -6.18 -18.67
C HIS A 363 7.65 -5.68 -18.62
N LYS A 364 8.25 -5.58 -19.81
CA LYS A 364 9.47 -4.82 -20.07
C LYS A 364 9.12 -3.65 -21.01
N TYR A 365 9.34 -2.43 -20.54
CA TYR A 365 9.11 -1.20 -21.30
C TYR A 365 10.42 -0.81 -21.97
N PHE A 366 10.44 -0.87 -23.31
CA PHE A 366 11.64 -0.67 -24.10
C PHE A 366 11.26 -0.23 -25.52
N ASP A 367 11.89 0.81 -26.06
CA ASP A 367 11.64 1.32 -27.41
C ASP A 367 12.86 1.30 -28.32
N GLY A 368 13.98 0.73 -27.88
CA GLY A 368 15.24 0.68 -28.63
C GLY A 368 16.01 2.00 -28.69
N SER A 369 15.41 3.12 -28.27
CA SER A 369 16.05 4.44 -28.23
C SER A 369 16.55 4.84 -26.85
N ILE A 370 16.16 4.09 -25.81
CA ILE A 370 16.57 4.36 -24.43
C ILE A 370 18.07 4.13 -24.32
N ASN A 371 18.77 5.13 -23.82
CA ASN A 371 20.20 5.05 -23.52
C ASN A 371 20.46 5.80 -22.22
N GLY A 372 20.69 5.05 -21.14
CA GLY A 372 20.99 5.60 -19.83
C GLY A 372 20.06 5.14 -18.71
N TYR A 373 20.26 5.73 -17.56
CA TYR A 373 19.54 5.41 -16.33
C TYR A 373 18.18 6.10 -16.26
N HIS A 374 17.29 5.51 -15.48
CA HIS A 374 15.97 6.08 -15.15
C HIS A 374 16.02 6.66 -13.73
N TYR A 375 15.63 7.93 -13.57
CA TYR A 375 15.72 8.67 -12.33
C TYR A 375 14.38 8.92 -11.66
N SER A 376 13.27 8.93 -12.41
CA SER A 376 11.93 9.13 -11.85
C SER A 376 10.90 8.29 -12.58
N ILE A 377 9.99 7.69 -11.82
CA ILE A 377 8.86 6.90 -12.31
C ILE A 377 7.59 7.38 -11.63
N ILE A 378 6.57 7.68 -12.43
CA ILE A 378 5.22 8.04 -11.97
C ILE A 378 4.21 7.08 -12.59
N ILE A 379 3.34 6.51 -11.77
CA ILE A 379 2.17 5.78 -12.25
C ILE A 379 0.94 6.67 -12.08
N HIS A 380 0.25 6.91 -13.16
CA HIS A 380 -0.91 7.79 -13.18
C HIS A 380 -2.08 7.15 -13.93
N ASN A 381 -3.27 7.23 -13.33
CA ASN A 381 -4.49 6.78 -13.95
C ASN A 381 -5.26 7.97 -14.52
N HIS A 382 -5.43 7.98 -15.83
CA HIS A 382 -6.24 8.97 -16.54
C HIS A 382 -7.31 8.27 -17.39
N ASN A 383 -8.58 8.55 -17.12
CA ASN A 383 -9.73 7.99 -17.85
C ASN A 383 -9.69 6.45 -17.99
N SER A 384 -9.38 5.75 -16.91
CA SER A 384 -9.20 4.29 -16.85
C SER A 384 -8.02 3.77 -17.69
N VAL A 385 -7.13 4.62 -18.16
CA VAL A 385 -5.86 4.22 -18.77
C VAL A 385 -4.74 4.45 -17.75
N ILE A 386 -4.09 3.37 -17.34
CA ILE A 386 -2.94 3.47 -16.45
C ILE A 386 -1.70 3.75 -17.28
N LYS A 387 -1.08 4.90 -17.01
CA LYS A 387 0.13 5.38 -17.68
C LYS A 387 1.32 5.23 -16.73
N LEU A 388 2.43 4.71 -17.24
CA LEU A 388 3.73 4.79 -16.61
C LEU A 388 4.49 5.91 -17.29
N MET A 389 4.90 6.92 -16.53
CA MET A 389 5.71 8.04 -16.99
C MET A 389 7.11 7.89 -16.41
N GLU A 390 8.12 8.12 -17.22
CA GLU A 390 9.50 7.99 -16.79
C GLU A 390 10.39 9.11 -17.31
N SER A 391 11.44 9.41 -16.55
CA SER A 391 12.55 10.27 -16.96
C SER A 391 13.80 9.44 -17.17
N CYS A 392 14.61 9.85 -18.14
CA CYS A 392 15.82 9.13 -18.47
C CYS A 392 16.99 10.10 -18.70
N GLU A 393 18.19 9.56 -18.49
CA GLU A 393 19.48 10.22 -18.76
C GLU A 393 19.60 10.72 -20.20
N ASP A 394 18.88 10.10 -21.12
CA ASP A 394 18.84 10.53 -22.52
C ASP A 394 18.02 11.81 -22.77
N GLY A 395 17.52 12.48 -21.76
CA GLY A 395 16.78 13.75 -21.85
C GLY A 395 15.38 13.62 -22.45
N ASN A 396 14.80 12.43 -22.48
CA ASN A 396 13.42 12.21 -22.88
C ASN A 396 12.53 11.89 -21.69
N VAL A 397 11.29 12.37 -21.75
CA VAL A 397 10.17 11.87 -20.96
C VAL A 397 9.41 10.88 -21.84
N ARG A 398 9.17 9.68 -21.33
CA ARG A 398 8.35 8.68 -22.02
C ARG A 398 7.12 8.34 -21.23
N ILE A 399 6.05 8.06 -21.95
CA ILE A 399 4.78 7.64 -21.36
C ILE A 399 4.39 6.32 -21.99
N TRP A 400 4.15 5.33 -21.15
CA TRP A 400 3.81 3.98 -21.56
C TRP A 400 2.40 3.63 -21.13
N HIS A 401 1.72 2.80 -21.91
CA HIS A 401 0.52 2.11 -21.46
C HIS A 401 0.94 0.99 -20.50
N PHE A 402 0.61 1.12 -19.20
CA PHE A 402 1.13 0.23 -18.15
C PHE A 402 0.84 -1.25 -18.42
N HIS A 403 -0.43 -1.61 -18.66
CA HIS A 403 -0.83 -3.00 -18.90
C HIS A 403 -0.50 -3.53 -20.29
N GLY A 404 -0.27 -2.68 -21.26
CA GLY A 404 0.05 -3.09 -22.62
C GLY A 404 1.54 -3.10 -22.95
N GLY A 405 2.37 -2.50 -22.08
CA GLY A 405 3.79 -2.36 -22.33
C GLY A 405 4.14 -1.47 -23.55
N LEU A 406 3.15 -0.75 -24.10
CA LEU A 406 3.30 0.02 -25.35
C LEU A 406 3.73 1.45 -25.06
N LEU A 407 4.69 1.96 -25.81
CA LEU A 407 5.05 3.37 -25.81
C LEU A 407 3.89 4.20 -26.39
N LEU A 408 3.35 5.12 -25.59
CA LEU A 408 2.30 6.04 -26.02
C LEU A 408 2.90 7.36 -26.54
N MET A 409 3.97 7.82 -25.90
CA MET A 409 4.53 9.14 -26.15
C MET A 409 6.01 9.20 -25.78
N ARG A 410 6.79 9.98 -26.53
CA ARG A 410 8.19 10.28 -26.23
C ARG A 410 8.47 11.75 -26.55
N ILE A 411 8.78 12.53 -25.52
CA ILE A 411 9.02 13.96 -25.61
C ILE A 411 10.49 14.26 -25.27
N LYS A 412 11.25 14.84 -26.19
CA LYS A 412 12.59 15.34 -25.90
C LYS A 412 12.47 16.67 -25.15
N VAL A 413 12.81 16.67 -23.87
CA VAL A 413 12.63 17.82 -22.97
C VAL A 413 13.96 18.54 -22.69
N SER A 414 15.06 17.78 -22.59
CA SER A 414 16.38 18.32 -22.27
C SER A 414 17.45 17.76 -23.19
N LYS A 415 18.55 18.45 -23.36
CA LYS A 415 19.77 17.92 -23.98
C LYS A 415 20.55 17.07 -22.98
N GLU A 416 20.40 17.38 -21.71
CA GLU A 416 21.03 16.76 -20.56
C GLU A 416 20.07 15.79 -19.86
N ASN A 417 20.51 15.20 -18.76
CA ASN A 417 19.73 14.26 -17.96
C ASN A 417 18.44 14.88 -17.41
N ILE A 418 17.39 14.08 -17.34
CA ILE A 418 16.17 14.42 -16.62
C ILE A 418 16.13 13.67 -15.30
N ASN A 419 16.22 14.40 -14.20
CA ASN A 419 16.37 13.83 -12.87
C ASN A 419 15.03 13.59 -12.16
N GLY A 420 14.06 14.50 -12.35
CA GLY A 420 12.81 14.48 -11.59
C GLY A 420 11.60 14.84 -12.41
N LEU A 421 10.49 14.22 -12.06
CA LEU A 421 9.17 14.48 -12.64
C LEU A 421 8.17 14.80 -11.54
N SER A 422 7.26 15.76 -11.80
CA SER A 422 6.10 15.99 -10.92
C SER A 422 4.87 16.36 -11.74
N LEU A 423 3.87 15.49 -11.72
CA LEU A 423 2.62 15.68 -12.45
C LEU A 423 1.80 16.80 -11.80
N TYR A 424 1.45 17.83 -12.59
CA TYR A 424 0.58 18.92 -12.13
C TYR A 424 -0.90 18.53 -12.28
N ASN A 425 -1.24 17.97 -13.41
CA ASN A 425 -2.55 17.37 -13.71
C ASN A 425 -2.43 16.42 -14.90
N ASP A 426 -3.55 15.95 -15.43
CA ASP A 426 -3.57 14.99 -16.54
C ASP A 426 -2.88 15.48 -17.82
N LYS A 427 -2.71 16.80 -17.97
CA LYS A 427 -2.19 17.44 -19.17
C LYS A 427 -0.76 17.98 -19.00
N TYR A 428 -0.37 18.40 -17.81
CA TYR A 428 0.89 19.12 -17.60
C TYR A 428 1.80 18.39 -16.59
N ILE A 429 3.09 18.34 -16.92
CA ILE A 429 4.12 17.79 -16.04
C ILE A 429 5.28 18.77 -15.88
N PHE A 430 5.77 18.94 -14.65
CA PHE A 430 7.04 19.63 -14.40
C PHE A 430 8.19 18.65 -14.48
N VAL A 431 9.29 19.10 -15.07
CA VAL A 431 10.49 18.32 -15.36
C VAL A 431 11.71 19.04 -14.80
N ALA A 432 12.51 18.32 -14.00
CA ALA A 432 13.81 18.76 -13.52
C ALA A 432 14.92 18.15 -14.38
N SER A 433 15.91 18.95 -14.72
CA SER A 433 17.07 18.50 -15.52
C SER A 433 18.37 19.13 -15.05
N ASP A 434 19.50 18.63 -15.57
CA ASP A 434 20.83 19.18 -15.31
C ASP A 434 21.03 20.61 -15.87
N GLU A 435 20.05 21.15 -16.58
CA GLU A 435 20.12 22.49 -17.18
C GLU A 435 19.80 23.64 -16.18
N GLN A 436 19.74 23.40 -14.87
CA GLN A 436 19.42 24.41 -13.83
C GLN A 436 17.98 24.96 -13.89
N ASN A 437 17.25 24.59 -14.92
CA ASN A 437 15.90 25.04 -15.19
C ASN A 437 14.87 24.00 -14.81
N ILE A 438 13.68 24.48 -14.49
CA ILE A 438 12.49 23.64 -14.41
C ILE A 438 11.64 23.92 -15.64
N LYS A 439 11.23 22.87 -16.35
CA LYS A 439 10.41 22.95 -17.54
C LYS A 439 9.00 22.47 -17.26
N LEU A 440 8.01 23.15 -17.82
CA LEU A 440 6.61 22.70 -17.83
C LEU A 440 6.28 22.18 -19.23
N VAL A 441 5.85 20.96 -19.32
CA VAL A 441 5.57 20.25 -20.56
C VAL A 441 4.07 20.02 -20.68
N ASP A 442 3.51 20.32 -21.84
CA ASP A 442 2.16 19.93 -22.26
C ASP A 442 2.22 18.53 -22.87
N LEU A 443 1.53 17.57 -22.24
CA LEU A 443 1.53 16.17 -22.64
C LEU A 443 0.63 15.91 -23.88
N GLU A 444 -0.36 16.76 -24.13
CA GLU A 444 -1.22 16.63 -25.30
C GLU A 444 -0.55 17.22 -26.55
N GLU A 445 0.12 18.37 -26.40
CA GLU A 445 0.82 19.06 -27.48
C GLU A 445 2.27 18.57 -27.64
N GLU A 446 2.73 17.67 -26.80
CA GLU A 446 4.09 17.11 -26.76
C GLU A 446 5.19 18.20 -26.80
N SER A 447 4.96 19.31 -26.09
CA SER A 447 5.79 20.50 -26.20
C SER A 447 6.12 21.13 -24.85
N ILE A 448 7.27 21.81 -24.77
CA ILE A 448 7.67 22.62 -23.62
C ILE A 448 6.92 23.96 -23.72
N ILE A 449 6.07 24.27 -22.75
CA ILE A 449 5.29 25.50 -22.70
C ILE A 449 5.90 26.58 -21.80
N LYS A 450 6.73 26.16 -20.84
CA LYS A 450 7.52 27.07 -20.00
C LYS A 450 8.88 26.48 -19.69
N ASP A 451 9.86 27.33 -19.63
CA ASP A 451 11.22 27.04 -19.21
C ASP A 451 11.68 28.22 -18.34
N PHE A 452 12.02 27.96 -17.08
CA PHE A 452 12.42 29.03 -16.17
C PHE A 452 13.60 28.61 -15.30
N TYR A 453 14.50 29.57 -15.10
CA TYR A 453 15.66 29.41 -14.23
C TYR A 453 15.20 29.22 -12.79
N ALA A 454 15.56 28.10 -12.20
CA ALA A 454 15.10 27.73 -10.87
C ALA A 454 16.23 27.73 -9.85
N HIS A 455 17.39 27.19 -10.21
CA HIS A 455 18.51 26.96 -9.30
C HIS A 455 19.84 27.35 -9.93
N SER A 456 20.85 27.53 -9.09
CA SER A 456 22.22 27.79 -9.56
C SER A 456 22.96 26.53 -10.03
N ASN A 457 22.40 25.37 -9.71
CA ASN A 457 22.93 24.07 -10.05
C ASN A 457 21.83 23.14 -10.61
N GLU A 458 22.18 21.92 -10.98
CA GLU A 458 21.30 20.93 -11.59
C GLU A 458 20.10 20.63 -10.68
N VAL A 459 18.89 20.68 -11.23
CA VAL A 459 17.67 20.39 -10.46
C VAL A 459 17.47 18.88 -10.40
N LEU A 460 17.43 18.32 -9.19
CA LEU A 460 17.35 16.87 -8.99
C LEU A 460 15.93 16.40 -8.67
N ASN A 461 15.23 17.12 -7.80
CA ASN A 461 13.95 16.65 -7.26
C ASN A 461 12.85 17.70 -7.37
N LEU A 462 11.64 17.24 -7.69
CA LEU A 462 10.43 18.03 -7.77
C LEU A 462 9.27 17.36 -7.05
N LYS A 463 8.44 18.15 -6.38
CA LYS A 463 7.18 17.69 -5.82
C LYS A 463 6.12 18.77 -5.85
N ILE A 464 4.93 18.42 -6.34
CA ILE A 464 3.75 19.29 -6.23
C ILE A 464 2.91 18.81 -5.05
N ILE A 465 2.43 19.79 -4.25
CA ILE A 465 1.53 19.54 -3.14
C ILE A 465 0.56 20.71 -2.98
N TYR A 466 -0.64 20.44 -2.50
CA TYR A 466 -1.62 21.47 -2.21
C TYR A 466 -1.32 22.19 -0.90
N HIS A 467 -1.23 23.53 -0.96
CA HIS A 467 -1.05 24.42 0.18
C HIS A 467 -2.34 25.23 0.43
N PRO A 468 -2.91 25.25 1.66
CA PRO A 468 -4.21 25.88 1.92
C PRO A 468 -4.32 27.36 1.52
N LYS A 469 -3.20 28.10 1.54
CA LYS A 469 -3.16 29.52 1.23
C LYS A 469 -2.82 29.82 -0.24
N TYR A 470 -1.99 28.98 -0.86
CA TYR A 470 -1.38 29.27 -2.16
C TYR A 470 -1.86 28.36 -3.29
N GLY A 471 -2.81 27.42 -3.02
CA GLY A 471 -3.19 26.38 -3.98
C GLY A 471 -2.07 25.35 -4.18
N ASN A 472 -1.90 24.87 -5.37
CA ASN A 472 -0.78 23.97 -5.66
C ASN A 472 0.54 24.75 -5.60
N ILE A 473 1.49 24.21 -4.88
CA ILE A 473 2.87 24.70 -4.84
C ILE A 473 3.80 23.64 -5.40
N LEU A 474 4.86 24.09 -6.06
CA LEU A 474 5.97 23.25 -6.49
C LEU A 474 7.11 23.42 -5.49
N ILE A 475 7.71 22.29 -5.11
CA ILE A 475 8.90 22.21 -4.27
C ILE A 475 10.02 21.68 -5.15
N SER A 476 11.19 22.30 -5.10
CA SER A 476 12.36 21.90 -5.88
C SER A 476 13.63 21.93 -5.07
N GLN A 477 14.55 21.00 -5.39
CA GLN A 477 15.88 20.89 -4.80
C GLN A 477 16.92 20.63 -5.90
N ALA A 478 18.10 21.22 -5.75
CA ALA A 478 19.20 21.09 -6.71
C ALA A 478 20.43 20.46 -6.07
N TYR A 479 21.32 19.96 -6.94
CA TYR A 479 22.62 19.40 -6.56
C TYR A 479 23.47 20.46 -5.84
N GLU A 480 24.06 20.06 -4.72
CA GLU A 480 24.94 20.91 -3.89
C GLU A 480 24.43 22.30 -3.53
N GLU A 481 23.17 22.62 -3.81
CA GLU A 481 22.50 23.80 -3.32
C GLU A 481 21.89 23.51 -1.95
N ASP A 482 22.37 24.17 -0.91
CA ASP A 482 21.89 23.93 0.48
C ASP A 482 20.48 24.48 0.72
N GLN A 483 19.66 24.58 -0.32
CA GLN A 483 18.34 25.21 -0.30
C GLN A 483 17.26 24.31 -0.91
N ILE A 484 16.05 24.41 -0.34
CA ILE A 484 14.83 23.92 -0.98
C ILE A 484 13.96 25.12 -1.33
N LYS A 485 13.52 25.22 -2.59
CA LYS A 485 12.71 26.33 -3.08
C LYS A 485 11.24 25.96 -3.18
N ILE A 486 10.39 26.88 -2.76
CA ILE A 486 8.94 26.74 -2.77
C ILE A 486 8.36 27.77 -3.74
N TRP A 487 7.64 27.27 -4.74
CA TRP A 487 7.07 28.09 -5.83
C TRP A 487 5.55 28.06 -5.79
N SER A 488 4.92 29.20 -6.03
CA SER A 488 3.51 29.26 -6.39
C SER A 488 3.37 28.88 -7.86
N ILE A 489 2.43 27.99 -8.15
CA ILE A 489 2.11 27.54 -9.52
C ILE A 489 0.64 27.72 -9.85
N ASP A 490 -0.20 28.01 -8.88
CA ASP A 490 -1.58 28.43 -9.10
C ASP A 490 -1.68 29.97 -9.10
N ASN A 491 -2.64 30.50 -9.83
CA ASN A 491 -2.89 31.93 -9.96
C ASN A 491 -3.72 32.46 -8.79
#